data_b2c33454e861b0881994ac08d07c974e
#
_entry.id   b2c33454e861b0881994ac08d07c974e
#
_cell.length_a   1.000
_cell.length_b   1.000
_cell.length_c   1.000
_cell.angle_alpha   90.00
_cell.angle_beta   90.00
_cell.angle_gamma   90.00
#
_symmetry.space_group_name_H-M   'P 1'
#
loop_
_entity.id
_entity.type
_entity.pdbx_description
1 polymer ?
#
loop_
_entity_poly.entity_id
_entity_poly.type
_entity_poly.pdbx_seq_one_letter_code
_entity_poly.pdbx_strand_id
1 'polypeptide(L)'
;MAKKAKKKASAKPKVGKKTAKAATGKMQIGKDVWPLERDVLFRPDRMKYVRKLIKPEGCVFCKAAKDDPSFDTLCVYQTEHSMVVLNKFPYNSGHLLVLPRRHCGDLLQLSEEEFRDLQDTIRLAMKALNDAYEPGGINLGLNHGAVAGAGIPEHLHYHLIPRWAGDLNFFPLIAETKVLVESLEQTYDKLSGILRKYE
;
A
#
# COMPACT_ATOMS: atom_id res chain seq x y z
N MET A 1 65.47 28.23 53.97
CA MET A 1 64.14 27.76 54.40
C MET A 1 63.31 27.37 53.17
N ALA A 2 63.25 26.08 52.84
CA ALA A 2 62.56 25.61 51.65
C ALA A 2 61.30 24.86 52.06
N LYS A 3 60.12 25.36 51.63
CA LYS A 3 58.82 24.71 51.90
C LYS A 3 58.54 23.64 50.77
N LYS A 4 58.50 22.37 51.25
CA LYS A 4 58.07 21.22 50.41
C LYS A 4 56.57 21.31 50.08
N ALA A 5 56.24 21.39 48.80
CA ALA A 5 54.87 21.24 48.34
C ALA A 5 54.53 19.75 48.18
N LYS A 6 53.46 19.29 48.86
CA LYS A 6 52.90 17.93 48.74
C LYS A 6 52.04 17.82 47.45
N LYS A 7 52.44 16.94 46.55
CA LYS A 7 51.62 16.53 45.38
C LYS A 7 50.46 15.63 45.88
N LYS A 8 49.21 16.05 45.63
CA LYS A 8 48.02 15.21 45.80
C LYS A 8 47.91 14.31 44.56
N ALA A 9 47.91 13.00 44.76
CA ALA A 9 47.65 12.02 43.73
C ALA A 9 46.13 11.99 43.41
N SER A 10 45.77 12.21 42.15
CA SER A 10 44.41 12.07 41.65
C SER A 10 44.08 10.60 41.41
N ALA A 11 43.07 10.09 42.10
CA ALA A 11 42.53 8.75 41.90
C ALA A 11 41.76 8.67 40.57
N LYS A 12 42.11 7.70 39.71
CA LYS A 12 41.38 7.39 38.49
C LYS A 12 40.05 6.70 38.82
N PRO A 13 38.95 7.03 38.16
CA PRO A 13 37.68 6.33 38.36
C PRO A 13 37.74 4.90 37.81
N LYS A 14 37.32 3.93 38.61
CA LYS A 14 37.17 2.52 38.20
C LYS A 14 35.97 2.41 37.22
N VAL A 15 36.25 2.10 35.98
CA VAL A 15 35.22 1.75 34.99
C VAL A 15 34.75 0.32 35.30
N GLY A 16 33.57 0.23 35.90
CA GLY A 16 32.89 -1.05 36.12
C GLY A 16 32.40 -1.61 34.76
N LYS A 17 32.93 -2.77 34.37
CA LYS A 17 32.41 -3.55 33.22
C LYS A 17 31.02 -4.06 33.60
N LYS A 18 29.98 -3.37 33.16
CA LYS A 18 28.61 -3.93 33.10
C LYS A 18 28.55 -4.85 31.86
N THR A 19 28.63 -6.16 32.07
CA THR A 19 28.29 -7.15 31.08
C THR A 19 26.81 -7.02 30.77
N ALA A 20 26.48 -6.49 29.59
CA ALA A 20 25.12 -6.48 29.08
C ALA A 20 24.72 -7.93 28.79
N LYS A 21 23.83 -8.52 29.60
CA LYS A 21 23.12 -9.74 29.27
C LYS A 21 22.28 -9.44 28.03
N ALA A 22 22.52 -10.18 26.92
CA ALA A 22 21.68 -10.17 25.74
C ALA A 22 20.26 -10.55 26.18
N ALA A 23 19.34 -9.60 26.12
CA ALA A 23 17.93 -9.84 26.36
C ALA A 23 17.38 -10.55 25.10
N THR A 24 17.21 -11.87 25.18
CA THR A 24 16.36 -12.65 24.28
C THR A 24 14.89 -12.38 24.66
N GLY A 25 14.46 -11.14 24.57
CA GLY A 25 13.08 -10.75 24.76
C GLY A 25 12.42 -10.62 23.39
N LYS A 26 11.33 -11.36 23.15
CA LYS A 26 10.39 -11.04 22.09
C LYS A 26 10.09 -9.54 22.19
N MET A 27 10.27 -8.81 21.09
CA MET A 27 9.95 -7.39 21.00
C MET A 27 8.45 -7.22 21.32
N GLN A 28 8.15 -6.86 22.57
CA GLN A 28 6.81 -6.40 22.93
C GLN A 28 6.73 -4.94 22.46
N ILE A 29 6.03 -4.73 21.37
CA ILE A 29 5.59 -3.39 20.98
C ILE A 29 4.61 -2.96 22.08
N GLY A 30 5.03 -2.05 22.94
CA GLY A 30 4.18 -1.51 24.00
C GLY A 30 2.93 -0.88 23.37
N LYS A 31 1.80 -1.04 24.04
CA LYS A 31 0.51 -0.47 23.62
C LYS A 31 0.57 1.06 23.45
N ASP A 32 1.60 1.71 23.98
CA ASP A 32 1.76 3.17 24.03
C ASP A 32 2.65 3.74 22.91
N VAL A 33 3.25 2.89 22.04
CA VAL A 33 4.15 3.33 20.96
C VAL A 33 3.41 3.53 19.64
N TRP A 34 2.22 2.97 19.51
CA TRP A 34 1.40 3.12 18.33
C TRP A 34 -0.03 3.50 18.76
N PRO A 35 -0.56 4.65 18.33
CA PRO A 35 -1.93 4.99 18.65
C PRO A 35 -2.83 3.90 18.09
N LEU A 36 -3.51 3.15 18.99
CA LEU A 36 -4.37 2.01 18.67
C LEU A 36 -5.62 2.41 17.87
N GLU A 37 -5.91 3.69 17.80
CA GLU A 37 -7.04 4.26 17.10
C GLU A 37 -6.56 5.49 16.31
N ARG A 38 -6.07 5.26 15.10
CA ARG A 38 -6.18 6.31 14.11
C ARG A 38 -7.62 6.31 13.69
N ASP A 39 -8.35 7.31 14.12
CA ASP A 39 -9.65 7.63 13.53
C ASP A 39 -9.43 7.87 12.05
N VAL A 40 -9.64 6.82 11.25
CA VAL A 40 -9.69 6.95 9.80
C VAL A 40 -11.01 7.65 9.53
N LEU A 41 -10.94 8.98 9.52
CA LEU A 41 -12.07 9.81 9.23
C LEU A 41 -12.68 9.40 7.89
N PHE A 42 -13.93 9.00 7.99
CA PHE A 42 -14.94 9.01 6.99
C PHE A 42 -14.76 8.09 5.77
N ARG A 43 -14.85 6.77 6.00
CA ARG A 43 -15.41 5.83 5.02
C ARG A 43 -16.26 4.79 5.76
N PRO A 44 -17.52 5.11 6.08
CA PRO A 44 -18.40 4.19 6.79
C PRO A 44 -18.58 2.85 6.06
N ASP A 45 -18.50 2.86 4.72
CA ASP A 45 -18.59 1.64 3.91
C ASP A 45 -17.35 0.75 3.99
N ARG A 46 -16.15 1.33 4.14
CA ARG A 46 -14.92 0.55 4.33
C ARG A 46 -14.92 -0.18 5.67
N MET A 47 -15.47 0.43 6.74
CA MET A 47 -15.58 -0.22 8.05
C MET A 47 -16.42 -1.50 7.98
N LYS A 48 -17.52 -1.49 7.22
CA LYS A 48 -18.35 -2.69 7.00
C LYS A 48 -17.56 -3.79 6.28
N TYR A 49 -16.73 -3.41 5.31
CA TYR A 49 -15.87 -4.33 4.57
C TYR A 49 -14.71 -4.87 5.44
N VAL A 50 -13.97 -4.00 6.14
CA VAL A 50 -12.84 -4.38 7.02
C VAL A 50 -13.30 -5.24 8.19
N ARG A 51 -14.47 -4.94 8.77
CA ARG A 51 -15.09 -5.75 9.82
C ARG A 51 -15.78 -7.01 9.30
N LYS A 52 -15.65 -7.33 8.00
CA LYS A 52 -16.29 -8.50 7.35
C LYS A 52 -17.82 -8.57 7.59
N LEU A 53 -18.46 -7.43 7.83
CA LEU A 53 -19.91 -7.34 8.04
C LEU A 53 -20.70 -7.50 6.73
N ILE A 54 -20.06 -7.25 5.60
CA ILE A 54 -20.57 -7.54 4.26
C ILE A 54 -19.63 -8.54 3.64
N LYS A 55 -20.08 -9.77 3.47
CA LYS A 55 -19.40 -10.78 2.65
C LYS A 55 -20.03 -10.69 1.26
N PRO A 56 -19.31 -10.19 0.23
CA PRO A 56 -19.81 -10.30 -1.13
C PRO A 56 -19.95 -11.80 -1.49
N GLU A 57 -21.00 -12.16 -2.20
CA GLU A 57 -21.12 -13.48 -2.78
C GLU A 57 -20.02 -13.67 -3.83
N GLY A 58 -19.02 -14.47 -3.50
CA GLY A 58 -17.87 -14.74 -4.36
C GLY A 58 -16.80 -13.63 -4.38
N CYS A 59 -15.83 -13.80 -5.25
CA CYS A 59 -14.72 -12.85 -5.42
C CYS A 59 -15.12 -11.70 -6.34
N VAL A 60 -14.98 -10.47 -5.86
CA VAL A 60 -15.31 -9.26 -6.64
C VAL A 60 -14.45 -9.12 -7.90
N PHE A 61 -13.20 -9.55 -7.86
CA PHE A 61 -12.30 -9.51 -9.02
C PHE A 61 -12.68 -10.55 -10.07
N CYS A 62 -13.09 -11.76 -9.65
CA CYS A 62 -13.60 -12.77 -10.58
C CYS A 62 -14.88 -12.32 -11.27
N LYS A 63 -15.70 -11.50 -10.61
CA LYS A 63 -16.86 -10.90 -11.24
C LYS A 63 -16.44 -9.89 -12.31
N ALA A 64 -15.49 -9.02 -12.00
CA ALA A 64 -14.95 -8.04 -12.95
C ALA A 64 -14.24 -8.69 -14.15
N ALA A 65 -13.63 -9.88 -13.97
CA ALA A 65 -12.92 -10.60 -15.04
C ALA A 65 -13.83 -11.26 -16.08
N LYS A 66 -15.12 -11.42 -15.78
CA LYS A 66 -16.10 -12.10 -16.68
C LYS A 66 -16.68 -11.18 -17.74
N ASP A 67 -16.80 -9.90 -17.38
CA ASP A 67 -17.44 -8.89 -18.21
C ASP A 67 -16.39 -8.01 -18.89
N ASP A 68 -16.77 -7.32 -19.94
CA ASP A 68 -15.92 -6.29 -20.55
C ASP A 68 -15.65 -5.15 -19.56
N PRO A 69 -14.53 -4.42 -19.73
CA PRO A 69 -14.20 -3.28 -18.89
C PRO A 69 -15.35 -2.27 -18.78
N SER A 70 -15.80 -2.00 -17.56
CA SER A 70 -16.93 -1.10 -17.28
C SER A 70 -16.77 -0.39 -15.94
N PHE A 71 -17.45 0.74 -15.77
CA PHE A 71 -17.47 1.45 -14.49
C PHE A 71 -18.14 0.63 -13.38
N ASP A 72 -19.15 -0.16 -13.68
CA ASP A 72 -19.85 -1.00 -12.68
C ASP A 72 -18.93 -2.01 -12.02
N THR A 73 -17.97 -2.54 -12.78
CA THR A 73 -16.93 -3.46 -12.27
C THR A 73 -15.67 -2.75 -11.80
N LEU A 74 -15.56 -1.44 -12.06
CA LEU A 74 -14.35 -0.62 -11.88
C LEU A 74 -13.15 -1.12 -12.69
N CYS A 75 -13.35 -2.02 -13.65
CA CYS A 75 -12.32 -2.52 -14.55
C CYS A 75 -12.12 -1.51 -15.69
N VAL A 76 -10.89 -1.01 -15.84
CA VAL A 76 -10.54 0.01 -16.86
C VAL A 76 -9.81 -0.59 -18.07
N TYR A 77 -9.25 -1.80 -17.92
CA TYR A 77 -8.48 -2.47 -18.96
C TYR A 77 -8.34 -3.96 -18.69
N GLN A 78 -8.28 -4.77 -19.74
CA GLN A 78 -8.04 -6.21 -19.67
C GLN A 78 -7.13 -6.67 -20.79
N THR A 79 -6.26 -7.63 -20.47
CA THR A 79 -5.51 -8.45 -21.41
C THR A 79 -6.08 -9.87 -21.40
N GLU A 80 -5.39 -10.81 -22.04
CA GLU A 80 -5.75 -12.22 -21.98
C GLU A 80 -5.68 -12.78 -20.55
N HIS A 81 -4.62 -12.44 -19.79
CA HIS A 81 -4.35 -13.03 -18.48
C HIS A 81 -4.47 -12.05 -17.31
N SER A 82 -4.49 -10.75 -17.55
CA SER A 82 -4.46 -9.72 -16.51
C SER A 82 -5.57 -8.68 -16.68
N MET A 83 -5.80 -7.89 -15.66
CA MET A 83 -6.70 -6.75 -15.72
C MET A 83 -6.25 -5.61 -14.80
N VAL A 84 -6.69 -4.41 -15.14
CA VAL A 84 -6.49 -3.18 -14.37
C VAL A 84 -7.84 -2.73 -13.81
N VAL A 85 -7.92 -2.57 -12.50
CA VAL A 85 -9.17 -2.22 -11.79
C VAL A 85 -8.91 -1.00 -10.91
N LEU A 86 -9.85 -0.06 -10.84
CA LEU A 86 -9.80 1.01 -9.85
C LEU A 86 -9.99 0.44 -8.45
N ASN A 87 -9.18 0.91 -7.50
CA ASN A 87 -9.46 0.60 -6.11
C ASN A 87 -10.72 1.36 -5.66
N LYS A 88 -11.77 0.62 -5.27
CA LYS A 88 -13.02 1.20 -4.74
C LYS A 88 -12.80 2.12 -3.53
N PHE A 89 -11.71 1.89 -2.78
CA PHE A 89 -11.31 2.66 -1.61
C PHE A 89 -9.90 3.24 -1.81
N PRO A 90 -9.73 4.18 -2.75
CA PRO A 90 -8.40 4.63 -3.15
C PRO A 90 -7.67 5.35 -2.02
N TYR A 91 -6.35 5.15 -1.94
CA TYR A 91 -5.47 5.89 -1.03
C TYR A 91 -5.09 7.25 -1.59
N ASN A 92 -5.07 7.37 -2.92
CA ASN A 92 -4.87 8.60 -3.69
C ASN A 92 -5.74 8.55 -4.95
N SER A 93 -5.98 9.70 -5.60
CA SER A 93 -6.56 9.73 -6.94
C SER A 93 -5.71 8.89 -7.88
N GLY A 94 -6.35 8.14 -8.79
CA GLY A 94 -5.63 7.24 -9.69
C GLY A 94 -5.10 5.95 -9.06
N HIS A 95 -5.53 5.55 -7.85
CA HIS A 95 -5.11 4.29 -7.24
C HIS A 95 -5.64 3.10 -8.03
N LEU A 96 -4.75 2.43 -8.75
CA LEU A 96 -5.03 1.22 -9.53
C LEU A 96 -4.65 -0.06 -8.78
N LEU A 97 -5.37 -1.12 -9.14
CA LEU A 97 -5.01 -2.50 -8.85
C LEU A 97 -4.71 -3.19 -10.18
N VAL A 98 -3.60 -3.93 -10.24
CA VAL A 98 -3.26 -4.79 -11.38
C VAL A 98 -3.20 -6.23 -10.89
N LEU A 99 -3.93 -7.12 -11.54
CA LEU A 99 -4.18 -8.47 -11.03
C LEU A 99 -4.41 -9.47 -12.17
N PRO A 100 -4.15 -10.77 -11.93
CA PRO A 100 -4.49 -11.80 -12.91
C PRO A 100 -6.03 -11.94 -13.03
N ARG A 101 -6.50 -12.28 -14.22
CA ARG A 101 -7.93 -12.58 -14.44
C ARG A 101 -8.33 -13.89 -13.79
N ARG A 102 -7.41 -14.86 -13.74
CA ARG A 102 -7.61 -16.14 -13.06
C ARG A 102 -7.63 -15.92 -11.56
N HIS A 103 -8.56 -16.58 -10.86
CA HIS A 103 -8.60 -16.58 -9.39
C HIS A 103 -7.38 -17.31 -8.82
N CYS A 104 -6.42 -16.55 -8.35
CA CYS A 104 -5.18 -17.07 -7.78
C CYS A 104 -4.67 -16.10 -6.71
N GLY A 105 -4.42 -16.59 -5.50
CA GLY A 105 -3.92 -15.78 -4.38
C GLY A 105 -2.41 -15.84 -4.20
N ASP A 106 -1.71 -16.70 -4.96
CA ASP A 106 -0.29 -16.95 -4.80
C ASP A 106 0.48 -16.66 -6.10
N LEU A 107 1.44 -15.74 -6.00
CA LEU A 107 2.30 -15.34 -7.10
C LEU A 107 3.07 -16.52 -7.71
N LEU A 108 3.45 -17.49 -6.87
CA LEU A 108 4.22 -18.66 -7.29
C LEU A 108 3.40 -19.69 -8.09
N GLN A 109 2.07 -19.55 -8.10
CA GLN A 109 1.17 -20.41 -8.86
C GLN A 109 0.81 -19.86 -10.26
N LEU A 110 1.30 -18.67 -10.61
CA LEU A 110 1.15 -18.13 -11.95
C LEU A 110 2.07 -18.90 -12.92
N SER A 111 1.58 -19.15 -14.14
CA SER A 111 2.45 -19.60 -15.23
C SER A 111 3.42 -18.48 -15.64
N GLU A 112 4.49 -18.83 -16.36
CA GLU A 112 5.40 -17.79 -16.88
C GLU A 112 4.68 -16.78 -17.78
N GLU A 113 3.74 -17.24 -18.57
CA GLU A 113 2.93 -16.41 -19.46
C GLU A 113 2.04 -15.45 -18.69
N GLU A 114 1.28 -15.94 -17.71
CA GLU A 114 0.46 -15.12 -16.81
C GLU A 114 1.33 -14.10 -16.06
N PHE A 115 2.50 -14.52 -15.60
CA PHE A 115 3.41 -13.63 -14.88
C PHE A 115 3.98 -12.53 -15.78
N ARG A 116 4.39 -12.85 -17.02
CA ARG A 116 4.87 -11.86 -18.00
C ARG A 116 3.78 -10.87 -18.34
N ASP A 117 2.59 -11.34 -18.68
CA ASP A 117 1.43 -10.49 -19.00
C ASP A 117 1.08 -9.56 -17.84
N LEU A 118 1.13 -10.07 -16.60
CA LEU A 118 0.91 -9.27 -15.39
C LEU A 118 1.96 -8.15 -15.25
N GLN A 119 3.26 -8.45 -15.49
CA GLN A 119 4.32 -7.45 -15.40
C GLN A 119 4.23 -6.40 -16.52
N ASP A 120 3.88 -6.81 -17.73
CA ASP A 120 3.66 -5.88 -18.84
C ASP A 120 2.44 -5.01 -18.60
N THR A 121 1.37 -5.55 -18.04
CA THR A 121 0.18 -4.80 -17.62
C THR A 121 0.49 -3.80 -16.50
N ILE A 122 1.37 -4.14 -15.54
CA ILE A 122 1.87 -3.18 -14.54
C ILE A 122 2.60 -2.02 -15.22
N ARG A 123 3.49 -2.29 -16.16
CA ARG A 123 4.22 -1.23 -16.91
C ARG A 123 3.27 -0.34 -17.69
N LEU A 124 2.27 -0.94 -18.33
CA LEU A 124 1.24 -0.22 -19.06
C LEU A 124 0.42 0.69 -18.13
N ALA A 125 -0.02 0.17 -16.99
CA ALA A 125 -0.75 0.94 -15.98
C ALA A 125 0.09 2.09 -15.41
N MET A 126 1.38 1.89 -15.17
CA MET A 126 2.30 2.96 -14.74
C MET A 126 2.41 4.06 -15.81
N LYS A 127 2.50 3.68 -17.09
CA LYS A 127 2.51 4.66 -18.19
C LYS A 127 1.21 5.45 -18.22
N ALA A 128 0.07 4.78 -18.11
CA ALA A 128 -1.24 5.43 -18.08
C ALA A 128 -1.36 6.42 -16.90
N LEU A 129 -0.83 6.06 -15.71
CA LEU A 129 -0.80 6.97 -14.56
C LEU A 129 0.09 8.19 -14.80
N ASN A 130 1.24 8.03 -15.45
CA ASN A 130 2.10 9.15 -15.80
C ASN A 130 1.43 10.08 -16.81
N ASP A 131 0.81 9.53 -17.85
CA ASP A 131 0.14 10.32 -18.88
C ASP A 131 -1.14 11.02 -18.36
N ALA A 132 -1.81 10.41 -17.37
CA ALA A 132 -3.04 10.95 -16.80
C ALA A 132 -2.82 12.02 -15.73
N TYR A 133 -1.75 11.88 -14.93
CA TYR A 133 -1.62 12.58 -13.65
C TYR A 133 -0.27 13.27 -13.44
N GLU A 134 0.73 12.98 -14.26
CA GLU A 134 2.10 13.51 -14.09
C GLU A 134 2.57 13.47 -12.63
N PRO A 135 2.49 12.29 -11.94
CA PRO A 135 2.83 12.22 -10.53
C PRO A 135 4.33 12.40 -10.32
N GLY A 136 4.74 12.90 -9.16
CA GLY A 136 6.14 12.95 -8.75
C GLY A 136 6.77 11.57 -8.53
N GLY A 137 5.94 10.51 -8.39
CA GLY A 137 6.36 9.12 -8.22
C GLY A 137 5.16 8.19 -8.12
N ILE A 138 5.41 6.87 -8.15
CA ILE A 138 4.39 5.84 -8.00
C ILE A 138 4.87 4.83 -6.95
N ASN A 139 4.05 4.56 -5.93
CA ASN A 139 4.26 3.42 -5.07
C ASN A 139 3.66 2.17 -5.73
N LEU A 140 4.49 1.17 -5.97
CA LEU A 140 4.12 -0.15 -6.44
C LEU A 140 4.34 -1.16 -5.32
N GLY A 141 3.34 -2.00 -5.02
CA GLY A 141 3.47 -3.00 -3.97
C GLY A 141 2.42 -4.09 -4.03
N LEU A 142 2.72 -5.20 -3.38
CA LEU A 142 1.89 -6.39 -3.25
C LEU A 142 1.78 -6.78 -1.78
N ASN A 143 0.58 -6.98 -1.29
CA ASN A 143 0.32 -7.65 -0.02
C ASN A 143 0.07 -9.14 -0.29
N HIS A 144 1.07 -9.99 -0.13
CA HIS A 144 0.96 -11.42 -0.37
C HIS A 144 0.49 -12.16 0.89
N GLY A 145 -0.77 -12.58 0.90
CA GLY A 145 -1.41 -13.26 2.01
C GLY A 145 -2.06 -12.33 3.05
N ALA A 146 -2.92 -12.89 3.87
CA ALA A 146 -3.74 -12.14 4.85
C ALA A 146 -2.91 -11.44 5.93
N VAL A 147 -1.82 -12.06 6.40
CA VAL A 147 -0.93 -11.51 7.45
C VAL A 147 -0.14 -10.30 6.94
N ALA A 148 0.11 -10.25 5.62
CA ALA A 148 0.74 -9.11 4.96
C ALA A 148 -0.23 -7.94 4.72
N GLY A 149 -1.52 -8.09 5.08
CA GLY A 149 -2.52 -7.02 4.96
C GLY A 149 -3.38 -7.08 3.70
N ALA A 150 -3.37 -8.21 2.95
CA ALA A 150 -4.25 -8.37 1.80
C ALA A 150 -5.72 -8.32 2.22
N GLY A 151 -6.50 -7.42 1.60
CA GLY A 151 -7.95 -7.33 1.83
C GLY A 151 -8.73 -8.49 1.20
N ILE A 152 -8.20 -9.05 0.11
CA ILE A 152 -8.71 -10.23 -0.63
C ILE A 152 -7.51 -11.15 -0.87
N PRO A 153 -7.08 -11.93 0.15
CA PRO A 153 -5.86 -12.74 0.05
C PRO A 153 -5.97 -13.87 -0.98
N GLU A 154 -7.18 -14.29 -1.32
CA GLU A 154 -7.45 -15.37 -2.27
C GLU A 154 -7.32 -14.93 -3.74
N HIS A 155 -7.18 -13.62 -4.00
CA HIS A 155 -6.97 -13.09 -5.34
C HIS A 155 -5.86 -12.05 -5.33
N LEU A 156 -4.72 -12.42 -5.88
CA LEU A 156 -3.51 -11.61 -5.98
C LEU A 156 -3.78 -10.26 -6.65
N HIS A 157 -3.26 -9.17 -6.09
CA HIS A 157 -3.40 -7.85 -6.69
C HIS A 157 -2.25 -6.93 -6.28
N TYR A 158 -1.63 -6.30 -7.26
CA TYR A 158 -0.65 -5.24 -7.07
C TYR A 158 -1.37 -3.90 -6.91
N HIS A 159 -0.86 -3.07 -6.01
CA HIS A 159 -1.29 -1.69 -5.83
C HIS A 159 -0.35 -0.76 -6.58
N LEU A 160 -0.91 0.16 -7.37
CA LEU A 160 -0.21 1.27 -8.01
C LEU A 160 -0.82 2.58 -7.51
N ILE A 161 -0.03 3.36 -6.79
CA ILE A 161 -0.52 4.56 -6.10
C ILE A 161 0.32 5.75 -6.55
N PRO A 162 -0.25 6.68 -7.34
CA PRO A 162 0.42 7.93 -7.69
C PRO A 162 0.70 8.77 -6.45
N ARG A 163 1.86 9.44 -6.44
CA ARG A 163 2.32 10.26 -5.33
C ARG A 163 2.76 11.64 -5.81
N TRP A 164 2.45 12.65 -5.01
CA TRP A 164 2.86 14.04 -5.24
C TRP A 164 3.55 14.60 -4.02
N ALA A 165 4.43 15.59 -4.24
CA ALA A 165 5.00 16.36 -3.14
C ALA A 165 3.88 17.04 -2.37
N GLY A 166 3.84 16.86 -1.04
CA GLY A 166 2.81 17.45 -0.18
C GLY A 166 1.47 16.71 -0.16
N ASP A 167 1.35 15.50 -0.72
CA ASP A 167 0.13 14.69 -0.62
C ASP A 167 -0.17 14.21 0.81
N LEU A 168 0.78 14.40 1.73
CA LEU A 168 0.68 14.20 3.18
C LEU A 168 0.91 15.55 3.91
N ASN A 169 0.11 16.57 3.61
CA ASN A 169 0.22 17.90 4.20
C ASN A 169 -0.69 18.08 5.43
N PHE A 170 -1.21 19.29 5.62
CA PHE A 170 -1.95 19.72 6.79
C PHE A 170 -3.11 18.78 7.22
N PHE A 171 -4.01 18.40 6.30
CA PHE A 171 -5.19 17.59 6.64
C PHE A 171 -4.85 16.20 7.18
N PRO A 172 -3.95 15.40 6.55
CA PRO A 172 -3.53 14.13 7.10
C PRO A 172 -2.84 14.25 8.46
N LEU A 173 -2.13 15.36 8.72
CA LEU A 173 -1.38 15.55 9.97
C LEU A 173 -2.25 16.05 11.13
N ILE A 174 -3.18 16.99 10.86
CA ILE A 174 -3.95 17.68 11.90
C ILE A 174 -5.32 17.06 12.11
N ALA A 175 -5.98 16.64 11.01
CA ALA A 175 -7.33 16.10 11.04
C ALA A 175 -7.36 14.59 10.77
N GLU A 176 -6.20 13.94 10.62
CA GLU A 176 -6.06 12.52 10.25
C GLU A 176 -6.91 12.13 9.02
N THR A 177 -7.23 13.12 8.18
CA THR A 177 -8.15 13.05 7.05
C THR A 177 -7.42 13.32 5.76
N LYS A 178 -7.72 12.55 4.72
CA LYS A 178 -7.22 12.78 3.36
C LYS A 178 -8.36 13.19 2.45
N VAL A 179 -8.17 14.31 1.76
CA VAL A 179 -9.08 14.75 0.70
C VAL A 179 -8.68 14.06 -0.60
N LEU A 180 -9.63 13.37 -1.24
CA LEU A 180 -9.52 12.92 -2.61
C LEU A 180 -10.16 13.97 -3.49
N VAL A 181 -9.39 14.53 -4.40
CA VAL A 181 -9.81 15.66 -5.26
C VAL A 181 -10.56 15.21 -6.51
N GLU A 182 -10.69 13.91 -6.74
CA GLU A 182 -11.29 13.30 -7.92
C GLU A 182 -12.22 12.16 -7.51
N SER A 183 -13.38 12.05 -8.18
CA SER A 183 -14.31 10.93 -7.97
C SER A 183 -13.83 9.67 -8.71
N LEU A 184 -14.43 8.51 -8.38
CA LEU A 184 -14.12 7.25 -9.08
C LEU A 184 -14.54 7.31 -10.54
N GLU A 185 -15.66 7.99 -10.87
CA GLU A 185 -16.13 8.18 -12.23
C GLU A 185 -15.12 8.98 -13.06
N GLN A 186 -14.66 10.12 -12.52
CA GLN A 186 -13.65 10.95 -13.18
C GLN A 186 -12.34 10.19 -13.40
N THR A 187 -11.91 9.43 -12.39
CA THR A 187 -10.73 8.56 -12.49
C THR A 187 -10.91 7.47 -13.56
N TYR A 188 -12.11 6.85 -13.60
CA TYR A 188 -12.44 5.82 -14.58
C TYR A 188 -12.39 6.36 -16.01
N ASP A 189 -13.09 7.45 -16.28
CA ASP A 189 -13.17 8.05 -17.61
C ASP A 189 -11.79 8.45 -18.14
N LYS A 190 -10.98 9.06 -17.28
CA LYS A 190 -9.62 9.48 -17.60
C LYS A 190 -8.73 8.30 -17.96
N LEU A 191 -8.67 7.28 -17.10
CA LEU A 191 -7.75 6.16 -17.26
C LEU A 191 -8.20 5.17 -18.35
N SER A 192 -9.50 4.88 -18.47
CA SER A 192 -10.02 4.03 -19.53
C SER A 192 -9.79 4.66 -20.91
N GLY A 193 -9.96 6.00 -21.01
CA GLY A 193 -9.69 6.72 -22.24
C GLY A 193 -8.22 6.72 -22.66
N ILE A 194 -7.29 6.67 -21.72
CA ILE A 194 -5.85 6.58 -22.01
C ILE A 194 -5.45 5.15 -22.35
N LEU A 195 -5.90 4.17 -21.58
CA LEU A 195 -5.55 2.76 -21.78
C LEU A 195 -6.00 2.21 -23.12
N ARG A 196 -7.18 2.62 -23.60
CA ARG A 196 -7.67 2.28 -24.96
C ARG A 196 -6.77 2.78 -26.10
N LYS A 197 -5.97 3.81 -25.88
CA LYS A 197 -5.03 4.32 -26.91
C LYS A 197 -3.78 3.47 -27.04
N TYR A 198 -3.58 2.53 -26.12
CA TYR A 198 -2.42 1.63 -26.11
C TYR A 198 -2.75 0.24 -26.69
N GLU A 199 -4.02 -0.01 -27.02
CA GLU A 199 -4.46 -1.18 -27.81
C GLU A 199 -4.05 -1.03 -29.28
#